data_6b7a99a02adc72c08de226ad06427fa1
#
_entry.id   6b7a99a02adc72c08de226ad06427fa1
#
_cell.length_a   1.000
_cell.length_b   1.000
_cell.length_c   1.000
_cell.angle_alpha   90.00
_cell.angle_beta   90.00
_cell.angle_gamma   90.00
#
_symmetry.space_group_name_H-M   'P 1'
#
loop_
_entity.id
_entity.type
_entity.pdbx_description
1 polymer ?
#
loop_
_entity_poly.entity_id
_entity_poly.type
_entity_poly.pdbx_seq_one_letter_code
_entity_poly.pdbx_strand_id
1 'polypeptide(L)'
;MMTKEQYIESLRKLHLNLYMFGKKIENPVDDPVIRPSLNSFAATYELAEDPQYEDLMTATSHISGKKINRFTHMHQSTDDLIKKVKMQRLLGQKTAACFQRCVGMDAMNAVFSSTYEIDEACGTKYHENFLKFLTRVQDEDLAVDGAMTDVKGDRSLAPSKQADPDLFLHVVERTPDGVYVTGAKAHQTGFVNSHEVLVMPTISMREGDEDYAISFAVPTDSEGITLIYGRQSCDTRKLEEYNDIDVGNKVYGGHEVLVIFDRVFVPNDRIFLNGEVKFAGMIVERFAGYHRQSYGGCKVGVGDVLIGATALAGEMAGSAKASHVKDKLIEMTHLNETLYCCGIACSSQGTKTKAGNYLIDLLLANVCKQNVTRFPYEIARLAQDLAGGLMVTQPSEADYRNPELKPYIEKYLKGVASVPTEDRMRLLRLIENMTMGTAAVGYLPESMHGAGSPQAQRIMIARQSNLEMKKELAKKIARIQ
;
A
#
# COMPACT_ATOMS: atom_id res chain seq x y z
N MET A 1 -10.36 7.97 19.31
CA MET A 1 -9.19 7.60 18.48
C MET A 1 -8.03 7.28 19.41
N MET A 2 -7.19 6.30 19.03
CA MET A 2 -5.93 6.00 19.74
C MET A 2 -4.89 7.08 19.47
N THR A 3 -4.02 7.36 20.47
CA THR A 3 -2.76 8.05 20.21
C THR A 3 -1.77 7.10 19.54
N LYS A 4 -0.69 7.67 19.00
CA LYS A 4 0.42 6.88 18.44
C LYS A 4 0.97 5.85 19.43
N GLU A 5 1.16 6.27 20.68
CA GLU A 5 1.68 5.41 21.75
C GLU A 5 0.68 4.32 22.12
N GLN A 6 -0.61 4.66 22.22
CA GLN A 6 -1.68 3.69 22.48
C GLN A 6 -1.76 2.63 21.38
N TYR A 7 -1.61 3.05 20.12
CA TYR A 7 -1.56 2.12 18.99
C TYR A 7 -0.36 1.18 19.09
N ILE A 8 0.84 1.70 19.34
CA ILE A 8 2.05 0.88 19.49
C ILE A 8 1.89 -0.13 20.63
N GLU A 9 1.39 0.32 21.78
CA GLU A 9 1.16 -0.56 22.95
C GLU A 9 0.03 -1.58 22.71
N SER A 10 -0.95 -1.26 21.87
CA SER A 10 -1.99 -2.24 21.51
C SER A 10 -1.43 -3.40 20.68
N LEU A 11 -0.46 -3.14 19.80
CA LEU A 11 0.21 -4.20 19.02
C LEU A 11 1.08 -5.13 19.88
N ARG A 12 1.61 -4.66 21.03
CA ARG A 12 2.36 -5.51 21.98
C ARG A 12 1.51 -6.62 22.60
N LYS A 13 0.19 -6.47 22.56
CA LYS A 13 -0.75 -7.45 23.10
C LYS A 13 -1.07 -8.57 22.11
N LEU A 14 -0.69 -8.42 20.85
CA LEU A 14 -0.89 -9.43 19.82
C LEU A 14 0.17 -10.53 19.92
N HIS A 15 -0.25 -11.77 19.72
CA HIS A 15 0.60 -12.95 19.78
C HIS A 15 0.82 -13.51 18.36
N LEU A 16 1.45 -12.73 17.49
CA LEU A 16 1.70 -13.13 16.11
C LEU A 16 2.64 -14.33 16.03
N ASN A 17 2.27 -15.33 15.22
CA ASN A 17 3.17 -16.44 14.88
C ASN A 17 4.03 -16.03 13.66
N LEU A 18 5.03 -15.16 13.90
CA LEU A 18 5.85 -14.51 12.89
C LEU A 18 7.26 -15.10 12.82
N TYR A 19 7.71 -15.39 11.59
CA TYR A 19 9.06 -15.87 11.30
C TYR A 19 9.83 -14.92 10.40
N MET A 20 11.11 -14.69 10.72
CA MET A 20 12.06 -13.93 9.91
C MET A 20 13.44 -14.58 10.02
N PHE A 21 14.15 -14.76 8.89
CA PHE A 21 15.47 -15.42 8.84
C PHE A 21 15.49 -16.82 9.49
N GLY A 22 14.41 -17.59 9.37
CA GLY A 22 14.30 -18.93 9.94
C GLY A 22 14.08 -18.96 11.45
N LYS A 23 13.84 -17.81 12.10
CA LYS A 23 13.62 -17.70 13.54
C LYS A 23 12.24 -17.12 13.81
N LYS A 24 11.60 -17.59 14.88
CA LYS A 24 10.40 -16.98 15.42
C LYS A 24 10.74 -15.62 16.03
N ILE A 25 9.92 -14.61 15.78
CA ILE A 25 10.05 -13.26 16.32
C ILE A 25 9.05 -13.10 17.46
N GLU A 26 9.54 -13.07 18.69
CA GLU A 26 8.69 -12.98 19.88
C GLU A 26 8.18 -11.56 20.14
N ASN A 27 8.92 -10.53 19.74
CA ASN A 27 8.55 -9.12 19.93
C ASN A 27 8.74 -8.34 18.63
N PRO A 28 7.76 -8.36 17.71
CA PRO A 28 7.84 -7.61 16.45
C PRO A 28 7.92 -6.09 16.65
N VAL A 29 7.32 -5.57 17.71
CA VAL A 29 7.23 -4.12 17.98
C VAL A 29 8.59 -3.47 18.21
N ASP A 30 9.53 -4.20 18.84
CA ASP A 30 10.87 -3.69 19.16
C ASP A 30 11.98 -4.30 18.30
N ASP A 31 11.64 -5.18 17.37
CA ASP A 31 12.62 -5.72 16.43
C ASP A 31 13.17 -4.59 15.54
N PRO A 32 14.51 -4.39 15.48
CA PRO A 32 15.10 -3.27 14.76
C PRO A 32 14.88 -3.31 13.24
N VAL A 33 14.62 -4.49 12.66
CA VAL A 33 14.30 -4.64 11.23
C VAL A 33 12.84 -4.31 10.95
N ILE A 34 11.93 -4.66 11.88
CA ILE A 34 10.48 -4.46 11.74
C ILE A 34 10.07 -3.05 12.17
N ARG A 35 10.69 -2.49 13.19
CA ARG A 35 10.32 -1.20 13.81
C ARG A 35 10.10 -0.06 12.81
N PRO A 36 10.90 0.14 11.75
CA PRO A 36 10.64 1.20 10.78
C PRO A 36 9.32 1.06 10.04
N SER A 37 8.85 -0.15 9.76
CA SER A 37 7.54 -0.37 9.15
C SER A 37 6.40 -0.01 10.11
N LEU A 38 6.56 -0.35 11.38
CA LEU A 38 5.64 0.05 12.44
C LEU A 38 5.60 1.57 12.60
N ASN A 39 6.74 2.26 12.55
CA ASN A 39 6.80 3.71 12.62
C ASN A 39 6.05 4.37 11.45
N SER A 40 6.15 3.83 10.23
CA SER A 40 5.40 4.32 9.08
C SER A 40 3.89 4.18 9.28
N PHE A 41 3.45 3.06 9.82
CA PHE A 41 2.04 2.84 10.13
C PHE A 41 1.58 3.76 11.28
N ALA A 42 2.38 3.89 12.35
CA ALA A 42 2.10 4.74 13.50
C ALA A 42 2.01 6.23 13.14
N ALA A 43 2.69 6.69 12.07
CA ALA A 43 2.55 8.05 11.55
C ALA A 43 1.10 8.38 11.16
N THR A 44 0.26 7.39 10.83
CA THR A 44 -1.16 7.59 10.54
C THR A 44 -2.00 7.93 11.77
N TYR A 45 -1.53 7.57 12.96
CA TYR A 45 -2.10 7.97 14.25
C TYR A 45 -1.50 9.30 14.71
N GLU A 46 -0.16 9.45 14.65
CA GLU A 46 0.55 10.67 15.00
C GLU A 46 -0.02 11.91 14.30
N LEU A 47 -0.20 11.85 12.98
CA LEU A 47 -0.76 12.97 12.22
C LEU A 47 -2.26 13.20 12.47
N ALA A 48 -2.99 12.20 12.93
CA ALA A 48 -4.40 12.36 13.31
C ALA A 48 -4.58 13.08 14.67
N GLU A 49 -3.53 13.14 15.49
CA GLU A 49 -3.50 13.89 16.75
C GLU A 49 -3.11 15.37 16.52
N ASP A 50 -2.46 15.68 15.38
CA ASP A 50 -2.00 17.04 15.09
C ASP A 50 -3.16 17.89 14.54
N PRO A 51 -3.54 18.99 15.23
CA PRO A 51 -4.61 19.89 14.79
C PRO A 51 -4.40 20.46 13.38
N GLN A 52 -3.15 20.60 12.94
CA GLN A 52 -2.82 21.10 11.60
C GLN A 52 -3.36 20.18 10.49
N TYR A 53 -3.44 18.88 10.76
CA TYR A 53 -3.83 17.87 9.77
C TYR A 53 -5.21 17.25 10.06
N GLU A 54 -5.96 17.76 11.05
CA GLU A 54 -7.25 17.21 11.47
C GLU A 54 -8.21 17.00 10.30
N ASP A 55 -8.36 17.99 9.42
CA ASP A 55 -9.26 17.92 8.25
C ASP A 55 -8.90 16.80 7.27
N LEU A 56 -7.60 16.47 7.14
CA LEU A 56 -7.13 15.39 6.27
C LEU A 56 -7.13 14.03 6.98
N MET A 57 -6.72 13.98 8.25
CA MET A 57 -6.45 12.73 8.96
C MET A 57 -7.66 12.18 9.70
N THR A 58 -8.70 13.00 9.90
CA THR A 58 -9.92 12.59 10.60
C THR A 58 -11.17 12.76 9.72
N ALA A 59 -12.27 12.12 10.12
CA ALA A 59 -13.57 12.25 9.50
C ALA A 59 -14.68 12.07 10.56
N THR A 60 -15.94 12.38 10.20
CA THR A 60 -17.09 12.05 11.02
C THR A 60 -17.68 10.73 10.56
N SER A 61 -17.86 9.77 11.46
CA SER A 61 -18.51 8.50 11.16
C SER A 61 -19.96 8.72 10.74
N HIS A 62 -20.37 8.18 9.61
CA HIS A 62 -21.76 8.18 9.19
C HIS A 62 -22.64 7.22 10.00
N ILE A 63 -22.04 6.30 10.77
CA ILE A 63 -22.74 5.32 11.62
C ILE A 63 -23.03 5.94 12.99
N SER A 64 -21.98 6.49 13.65
CA SER A 64 -22.08 6.94 15.05
C SER A 64 -22.12 8.46 15.24
N GLY A 65 -21.83 9.24 14.20
CA GLY A 65 -21.66 10.70 14.29
C GLY A 65 -20.40 11.14 15.03
N LYS A 66 -19.56 10.20 15.52
CA LYS A 66 -18.32 10.51 16.24
C LYS A 66 -17.19 10.86 15.28
N LYS A 67 -16.23 11.63 15.76
CA LYS A 67 -14.93 11.84 15.10
C LYS A 67 -14.12 10.55 15.13
N ILE A 68 -13.63 10.12 13.98
CA ILE A 68 -12.87 8.89 13.77
C ILE A 68 -11.60 9.16 12.94
N ASN A 69 -10.64 8.27 12.99
CA ASN A 69 -9.50 8.27 12.08
C ASN A 69 -9.99 8.05 10.64
N ARG A 70 -9.52 8.85 9.67
CA ARG A 70 -9.98 8.76 8.27
C ARG A 70 -9.71 7.39 7.65
N PHE A 71 -8.74 6.64 8.12
CA PHE A 71 -8.48 5.28 7.64
C PHE A 71 -9.59 4.27 7.93
N THR A 72 -10.52 4.59 8.84
CA THR A 72 -11.71 3.76 9.13
C THR A 72 -13.01 4.35 8.55
N HIS A 73 -12.91 5.44 7.77
CA HIS A 73 -14.06 6.14 7.20
C HIS A 73 -14.56 5.50 5.91
N MET A 74 -15.88 5.36 5.80
CA MET A 74 -16.55 5.06 4.53
C MET A 74 -16.79 6.37 3.78
N HIS A 75 -16.24 6.50 2.57
CA HIS A 75 -16.31 7.75 1.80
C HIS A 75 -17.75 8.16 1.52
N GLN A 76 -18.18 9.33 1.98
CA GLN A 76 -19.54 9.85 1.84
C GLN A 76 -19.69 10.88 0.73
N SER A 77 -18.58 11.28 0.10
CA SER A 77 -18.56 12.33 -0.94
C SER A 77 -17.32 12.19 -1.84
N THR A 78 -17.32 12.92 -2.95
CA THR A 78 -16.12 13.11 -3.78
C THR A 78 -15.04 13.89 -3.04
N ASP A 79 -15.41 14.77 -2.09
CA ASP A 79 -14.44 15.48 -1.24
C ASP A 79 -13.68 14.51 -0.34
N ASP A 80 -14.34 13.49 0.24
CA ASP A 80 -13.65 12.43 0.99
C ASP A 80 -12.64 11.67 0.14
N LEU A 81 -12.99 11.38 -1.12
CA LEU A 81 -12.08 10.71 -2.06
C LEU A 81 -10.88 11.60 -2.39
N ILE A 82 -11.08 12.92 -2.55
CA ILE A 82 -10.02 13.90 -2.77
C ILE A 82 -9.14 14.04 -1.52
N LYS A 83 -9.74 14.16 -0.34
CA LYS A 83 -9.01 14.23 0.95
C LYS A 83 -8.17 12.99 1.19
N LYS A 84 -8.65 11.80 0.79
CA LYS A 84 -7.86 10.56 0.82
C LYS A 84 -6.55 10.70 0.04
N VAL A 85 -6.59 11.19 -1.21
CA VAL A 85 -5.39 11.38 -2.04
C VAL A 85 -4.43 12.39 -1.41
N LYS A 86 -4.95 13.51 -0.89
CA LYS A 86 -4.15 14.53 -0.20
C LYS A 86 -3.50 13.98 1.08
N MET A 87 -4.26 13.26 1.90
CA MET A 87 -3.76 12.58 3.11
C MET A 87 -2.63 11.61 2.78
N GLN A 88 -2.78 10.83 1.72
CA GLN A 88 -1.77 9.85 1.31
C GLN A 88 -0.49 10.52 0.77
N ARG A 89 -0.60 11.67 0.07
CA ARG A 89 0.56 12.47 -0.31
C ARG A 89 1.31 12.98 0.92
N LEU A 90 0.58 13.52 1.91
CA LEU A 90 1.15 13.98 3.18
C LEU A 90 1.93 12.86 3.90
N LEU A 91 1.33 11.67 4.00
CA LEU A 91 1.99 10.51 4.62
C LEU A 91 3.20 10.03 3.84
N GLY A 92 3.15 10.02 2.52
CA GLY A 92 4.31 9.73 1.66
C GLY A 92 5.45 10.72 1.89
N GLN A 93 5.16 12.01 2.00
CA GLN A 93 6.13 13.07 2.34
C GLN A 93 6.72 12.88 3.74
N LYS A 94 5.89 12.53 4.73
CA LYS A 94 6.31 12.30 6.12
C LYS A 94 7.24 11.10 6.25
N THR A 95 6.98 10.01 5.52
CA THR A 95 7.65 8.73 5.74
C THR A 95 8.70 8.37 4.68
N ALA A 96 8.61 8.93 3.48
CA ALA A 96 9.38 8.50 2.30
C ALA A 96 9.33 6.97 2.07
N ALA A 97 8.26 6.31 2.53
CA ALA A 97 8.06 4.87 2.51
C ALA A 97 6.57 4.52 2.36
N CYS A 98 6.27 3.22 2.21
CA CYS A 98 4.89 2.75 2.27
C CYS A 98 4.39 2.81 3.72
N PHE A 99 3.35 3.62 3.98
CA PHE A 99 2.71 3.72 5.31
C PHE A 99 1.64 2.64 5.56
N GLN A 100 1.35 1.78 4.59
CA GLN A 100 0.67 0.49 4.65
C GLN A 100 -0.85 0.54 4.94
N ARG A 101 -1.35 1.41 5.78
CA ARG A 101 -2.75 1.43 6.29
C ARG A 101 -3.82 1.65 5.21
N CYS A 102 -3.44 2.12 4.01
CA CYS A 102 -4.39 2.35 2.91
C CYS A 102 -5.08 1.05 2.43
N VAL A 103 -4.42 -0.09 2.54
CA VAL A 103 -4.95 -1.39 2.09
C VAL A 103 -6.25 -1.73 2.81
N GLY A 104 -6.27 -1.60 4.15
CA GLY A 104 -7.47 -1.85 4.96
C GLY A 104 -8.60 -0.86 4.70
N MET A 105 -8.29 0.44 4.55
CA MET A 105 -9.28 1.45 4.19
C MET A 105 -9.96 1.12 2.85
N ASP A 106 -9.16 0.74 1.85
CA ASP A 106 -9.65 0.41 0.52
C ASP A 106 -10.49 -0.87 0.53
N ALA A 107 -10.07 -1.88 1.31
CA ALA A 107 -10.81 -3.13 1.53
C ALA A 107 -12.16 -2.88 2.20
N MET A 108 -12.19 -2.08 3.29
CA MET A 108 -13.43 -1.77 4.00
C MET A 108 -14.43 -1.05 3.10
N ASN A 109 -14.00 -0.05 2.32
CA ASN A 109 -14.89 0.66 1.39
C ASN A 109 -15.43 -0.24 0.27
N ALA A 110 -14.62 -1.17 -0.23
CA ALA A 110 -15.04 -2.13 -1.25
C ALA A 110 -16.06 -3.14 -0.71
N VAL A 111 -15.77 -3.74 0.45
CA VAL A 111 -16.64 -4.76 1.08
C VAL A 111 -17.93 -4.13 1.57
N PHE A 112 -17.90 -2.90 2.13
CA PHE A 112 -19.12 -2.17 2.53
C PHE A 112 -20.17 -2.09 1.41
N SER A 113 -19.74 -1.64 0.23
CA SER A 113 -20.68 -1.51 -0.90
C SER A 113 -21.05 -2.85 -1.53
N SER A 114 -20.13 -3.82 -1.51
CA SER A 114 -20.37 -5.13 -2.11
C SER A 114 -21.34 -5.97 -1.28
N THR A 115 -21.20 -6.01 0.03
CA THR A 115 -22.10 -6.76 0.93
C THR A 115 -23.54 -6.30 0.82
N TYR A 116 -23.78 -4.98 0.69
CA TYR A 116 -25.13 -4.44 0.47
C TYR A 116 -25.78 -5.02 -0.79
N GLU A 117 -25.05 -5.03 -1.91
CA GLU A 117 -25.57 -5.54 -3.18
C GLU A 117 -25.70 -7.07 -3.20
N ILE A 118 -24.85 -7.80 -2.45
CA ILE A 118 -24.99 -9.25 -2.27
C ILE A 118 -26.27 -9.56 -1.48
N ASP A 119 -26.52 -8.87 -0.37
CA ASP A 119 -27.72 -9.05 0.44
C ASP A 119 -29.01 -8.75 -0.36
N GLU A 120 -29.00 -7.65 -1.16
CA GLU A 120 -30.11 -7.30 -2.03
C GLU A 120 -30.40 -8.42 -3.07
N ALA A 121 -29.39 -9.06 -3.59
CA ALA A 121 -29.51 -10.06 -4.64
C ALA A 121 -29.73 -11.49 -4.12
N CYS A 122 -29.18 -11.84 -2.96
CA CYS A 122 -29.11 -13.21 -2.44
C CYS A 122 -29.90 -13.41 -1.14
N GLY A 123 -30.38 -12.34 -0.50
CA GLY A 123 -31.12 -12.42 0.77
C GLY A 123 -30.23 -12.81 1.96
N THR A 124 -28.92 -12.56 1.87
CA THR A 124 -27.94 -12.79 2.93
C THR A 124 -27.98 -11.68 3.98
N LYS A 125 -27.10 -11.73 4.98
CA LYS A 125 -26.96 -10.71 6.04
C LYS A 125 -25.52 -10.21 6.17
N TYR A 126 -24.74 -10.28 5.09
CA TYR A 126 -23.32 -9.91 5.10
C TYR A 126 -23.09 -8.43 5.38
N HIS A 127 -24.00 -7.57 4.93
CA HIS A 127 -23.90 -6.13 5.20
C HIS A 127 -24.14 -5.81 6.68
N GLU A 128 -25.09 -6.50 7.33
CA GLU A 128 -25.30 -6.38 8.79
C GLU A 128 -24.04 -6.84 9.57
N ASN A 129 -23.46 -7.97 9.18
CA ASN A 129 -22.22 -8.46 9.76
C ASN A 129 -21.08 -7.45 9.58
N PHE A 130 -20.94 -6.91 8.37
CA PHE A 130 -19.91 -5.93 8.07
C PHE A 130 -20.10 -4.62 8.86
N LEU A 131 -21.32 -4.14 9.04
CA LEU A 131 -21.61 -2.96 9.87
C LEU A 131 -21.22 -3.18 11.33
N LYS A 132 -21.44 -4.37 11.91
CA LYS A 132 -20.98 -4.72 13.27
C LYS A 132 -19.44 -4.66 13.35
N PHE A 133 -18.75 -5.28 12.38
CA PHE A 133 -17.30 -5.23 12.27
C PHE A 133 -16.79 -3.79 12.15
N LEU A 134 -17.34 -2.99 11.23
CA LEU A 134 -16.94 -1.62 11.00
C LEU A 134 -17.17 -0.71 12.22
N THR A 135 -18.30 -0.90 12.93
CA THR A 135 -18.59 -0.14 14.14
C THR A 135 -17.52 -0.40 15.20
N ARG A 136 -17.14 -1.66 15.42
CA ARG A 136 -16.05 -2.02 16.33
C ARG A 136 -14.72 -1.41 15.89
N VAL A 137 -14.38 -1.51 14.61
CA VAL A 137 -13.14 -0.92 14.06
C VAL A 137 -13.09 0.59 14.30
N GLN A 138 -14.20 1.30 14.14
CA GLN A 138 -14.27 2.75 14.37
C GLN A 138 -14.25 3.13 15.85
N ASP A 139 -14.99 2.41 16.70
CA ASP A 139 -15.06 2.70 18.13
C ASP A 139 -13.73 2.43 18.86
N GLU A 140 -13.01 1.38 18.47
CA GLU A 140 -11.72 0.98 19.03
C GLU A 140 -10.52 1.56 18.24
N ASP A 141 -10.74 2.27 17.12
CA ASP A 141 -9.73 2.79 16.18
C ASP A 141 -8.71 1.72 15.73
N LEU A 142 -9.22 0.53 15.38
CA LEU A 142 -8.37 -0.60 15.02
C LEU A 142 -7.69 -0.38 13.67
N ALA A 143 -6.47 -0.88 13.57
CA ALA A 143 -5.78 -1.04 12.29
C ALA A 143 -6.29 -2.31 11.60
N VAL A 144 -6.66 -2.18 10.32
CA VAL A 144 -7.13 -3.29 9.49
C VAL A 144 -6.18 -3.47 8.31
N ASP A 145 -5.74 -4.69 8.05
CA ASP A 145 -5.08 -5.08 6.80
C ASP A 145 -6.11 -5.58 5.78
N GLY A 146 -5.80 -5.46 4.48
CA GLY A 146 -6.66 -5.92 3.39
C GLY A 146 -6.00 -7.02 2.56
N ALA A 147 -6.29 -8.28 2.87
CA ALA A 147 -5.65 -9.43 2.25
C ALA A 147 -6.41 -9.94 1.02
N MET A 148 -6.00 -9.53 -0.17
CA MET A 148 -6.62 -9.95 -1.42
C MET A 148 -5.81 -11.03 -2.17
N THR A 149 -4.50 -10.85 -2.36
CA THR A 149 -3.72 -11.62 -3.33
C THR A 149 -3.37 -13.02 -2.84
N ASP A 150 -3.86 -14.08 -3.51
CA ASP A 150 -3.41 -15.46 -3.34
C ASP A 150 -2.07 -15.72 -4.04
N VAL A 151 -1.36 -16.81 -3.66
CA VAL A 151 -0.09 -17.22 -4.30
C VAL A 151 -0.27 -17.70 -5.75
N LYS A 152 -1.49 -18.10 -6.15
CA LYS A 152 -1.98 -18.34 -7.52
C LYS A 152 -1.51 -19.61 -8.23
N GLY A 153 -0.53 -20.35 -7.76
CA GLY A 153 -0.10 -21.61 -8.38
C GLY A 153 0.05 -21.52 -9.91
N ASP A 154 -0.55 -22.47 -10.62
CA ASP A 154 -0.62 -22.47 -12.10
C ASP A 154 -1.67 -21.46 -12.58
N ARG A 155 -1.23 -20.39 -13.21
CA ARG A 155 -2.10 -19.29 -13.66
C ARG A 155 -2.99 -19.63 -14.86
N SER A 156 -2.79 -20.78 -15.49
CA SER A 156 -3.67 -21.27 -16.57
C SER A 156 -4.92 -21.96 -16.04
N LEU A 157 -4.95 -22.28 -14.74
CA LEU A 157 -6.02 -23.04 -14.09
C LEU A 157 -6.87 -22.15 -13.17
N ALA A 158 -8.16 -22.48 -13.05
CA ALA A 158 -9.04 -21.90 -12.04
C ALA A 158 -8.63 -22.32 -10.62
N PRO A 159 -9.05 -21.62 -9.56
CA PRO A 159 -8.75 -21.98 -8.18
C PRO A 159 -9.10 -23.44 -7.84
N SER A 160 -10.30 -23.88 -8.19
CA SER A 160 -10.77 -25.26 -7.97
C SER A 160 -10.12 -26.34 -8.84
N LYS A 161 -9.23 -25.96 -9.76
CA LYS A 161 -8.55 -26.87 -10.70
C LYS A 161 -7.03 -26.96 -10.45
N GLN A 162 -6.53 -26.30 -9.42
CA GLN A 162 -5.13 -26.40 -9.03
C GLN A 162 -4.78 -27.84 -8.60
N ALA A 163 -3.52 -28.24 -8.82
CA ALA A 163 -3.05 -29.57 -8.40
C ALA A 163 -3.09 -29.72 -6.87
N ASP A 164 -2.83 -28.63 -6.15
CA ASP A 164 -3.01 -28.51 -4.72
C ASP A 164 -4.14 -27.51 -4.45
N PRO A 165 -5.26 -27.93 -3.83
CA PRO A 165 -6.41 -27.07 -3.58
C PRO A 165 -6.08 -25.90 -2.62
N ASP A 166 -5.07 -26.03 -1.77
CA ASP A 166 -4.71 -25.04 -0.75
C ASP A 166 -3.90 -23.85 -1.30
N LEU A 167 -3.53 -23.87 -2.59
CA LEU A 167 -2.80 -22.74 -3.22
C LEU A 167 -3.64 -21.44 -3.29
N PHE A 168 -4.95 -21.54 -3.30
CA PHE A 168 -5.87 -20.43 -3.12
C PHE A 168 -6.57 -20.58 -1.77
N LEU A 169 -6.73 -19.49 -1.05
CA LEU A 169 -7.47 -19.51 0.21
C LEU A 169 -8.93 -19.91 -0.06
N HIS A 170 -9.42 -20.91 0.67
CA HIS A 170 -10.76 -21.46 0.50
C HIS A 170 -11.34 -22.03 1.79
N VAL A 171 -12.63 -22.30 1.77
CA VAL A 171 -13.36 -22.96 2.86
C VAL A 171 -13.12 -24.48 2.77
N VAL A 172 -12.56 -25.06 3.83
CA VAL A 172 -12.30 -26.51 3.93
C VAL A 172 -13.34 -27.26 4.76
N GLU A 173 -14.08 -26.53 5.62
CA GLU A 173 -15.13 -27.13 6.44
C GLU A 173 -16.18 -26.06 6.79
N ARG A 174 -17.46 -26.48 6.81
CA ARG A 174 -18.59 -25.65 7.25
C ARG A 174 -19.21 -26.26 8.48
N THR A 175 -19.45 -25.42 9.51
CA THR A 175 -20.09 -25.79 10.78
C THR A 175 -21.31 -24.89 11.02
N PRO A 176 -22.18 -25.19 11.99
CA PRO A 176 -23.28 -24.29 12.35
C PRO A 176 -22.80 -22.91 12.83
N ASP A 177 -21.60 -22.82 13.43
CA ASP A 177 -21.08 -21.59 14.06
C ASP A 177 -20.18 -20.76 13.13
N GLY A 178 -19.71 -21.35 12.02
CA GLY A 178 -18.79 -20.68 11.11
C GLY A 178 -18.13 -21.64 10.13
N VAL A 179 -17.01 -21.18 9.54
CA VAL A 179 -16.24 -21.97 8.57
C VAL A 179 -14.77 -22.07 8.99
N TYR A 180 -14.10 -23.14 8.56
CA TYR A 180 -12.64 -23.23 8.60
C TYR A 180 -12.07 -22.92 7.21
N VAL A 181 -11.02 -22.11 7.16
CA VAL A 181 -10.35 -21.73 5.92
C VAL A 181 -8.89 -22.18 5.92
N THR A 182 -8.40 -22.58 4.75
CA THR A 182 -6.99 -22.96 4.51
C THR A 182 -6.50 -22.32 3.23
N GLY A 183 -5.20 -22.02 3.15
CA GLY A 183 -4.54 -21.44 1.99
C GLY A 183 -3.52 -20.37 2.36
N ALA A 184 -3.13 -19.53 1.42
CA ALA A 184 -2.18 -18.46 1.69
C ALA A 184 -2.49 -17.18 0.95
N LYS A 185 -2.19 -16.03 1.59
CA LYS A 185 -2.21 -14.70 0.97
C LYS A 185 -0.77 -14.19 0.86
N ALA A 186 -0.38 -13.76 -0.34
CA ALA A 186 0.95 -13.25 -0.62
C ALA A 186 0.97 -11.72 -0.68
N HIS A 187 2.16 -11.14 -0.45
CA HIS A 187 2.39 -9.68 -0.55
C HIS A 187 1.49 -8.87 0.39
N GLN A 188 1.28 -9.36 1.64
CA GLN A 188 0.45 -8.63 2.58
C GLN A 188 1.23 -7.49 3.22
N THR A 189 0.86 -6.28 2.80
CA THR A 189 1.50 -5.03 3.21
C THR A 189 0.83 -4.50 4.47
N GLY A 190 1.54 -4.47 5.60
CA GLY A 190 1.00 -3.92 6.85
C GLY A 190 0.37 -4.93 7.80
N PHE A 191 0.34 -6.22 7.46
CA PHE A 191 -0.29 -7.26 8.27
C PHE A 191 0.26 -7.31 9.71
N VAL A 192 1.60 -7.25 9.88
CA VAL A 192 2.25 -7.29 11.21
C VAL A 192 1.89 -6.07 12.06
N ASN A 193 1.45 -4.98 11.45
CA ASN A 193 1.09 -3.71 12.08
C ASN A 193 -0.44 -3.53 12.21
N SER A 194 -1.22 -4.59 12.02
CA SER A 194 -2.69 -4.54 12.04
C SER A 194 -3.29 -5.42 13.11
N HIS A 195 -4.44 -5.03 13.64
CA HIS A 195 -5.21 -5.78 14.64
C HIS A 195 -6.10 -6.84 13.98
N GLU A 196 -6.66 -6.48 12.82
CA GLU A 196 -7.60 -7.31 12.08
C GLU A 196 -7.12 -7.47 10.63
N VAL A 197 -7.42 -8.59 10.02
CA VAL A 197 -7.28 -8.79 8.58
C VAL A 197 -8.65 -8.96 7.93
N LEU A 198 -8.91 -8.17 6.88
CA LEU A 198 -10.07 -8.31 6.01
C LEU A 198 -9.66 -9.04 4.73
N VAL A 199 -10.05 -10.30 4.63
CA VAL A 199 -9.71 -11.18 3.52
C VAL A 199 -10.74 -11.03 2.40
N MET A 200 -10.24 -11.02 1.16
CA MET A 200 -11.05 -10.88 -0.06
C MET A 200 -10.61 -11.88 -1.14
N PRO A 201 -11.50 -12.22 -2.09
CA PRO A 201 -11.11 -12.98 -3.28
C PRO A 201 -10.04 -12.25 -4.11
N THR A 202 -9.19 -13.01 -4.81
CA THR A 202 -8.15 -12.45 -5.70
C THR A 202 -8.64 -12.17 -7.12
N ILE A 203 -9.57 -12.97 -7.63
CA ILE A 203 -10.01 -12.99 -9.03
C ILE A 203 -11.52 -13.17 -9.12
N SER A 204 -12.07 -12.92 -10.32
CA SER A 204 -13.43 -13.36 -10.66
C SER A 204 -13.48 -14.89 -10.65
N MET A 205 -14.57 -15.43 -10.14
CA MET A 205 -14.79 -16.87 -9.96
C MET A 205 -15.95 -17.36 -10.79
N ARG A 206 -16.06 -18.68 -10.94
CA ARG A 206 -17.07 -19.38 -11.76
C ARG A 206 -17.73 -20.48 -10.95
N GLU A 207 -18.78 -21.04 -11.49
CA GLU A 207 -19.37 -22.27 -10.98
C GLU A 207 -18.31 -23.37 -10.80
N GLY A 208 -18.27 -23.97 -9.61
CA GLY A 208 -17.24 -24.90 -9.16
C GLY A 208 -16.13 -24.27 -8.31
N ASP A 209 -16.10 -22.93 -8.18
CA ASP A 209 -15.16 -22.19 -7.32
C ASP A 209 -15.83 -21.66 -6.03
N GLU A 210 -16.99 -22.20 -5.61
CA GLU A 210 -17.80 -21.68 -4.50
C GLU A 210 -17.02 -21.62 -3.17
N ASP A 211 -16.19 -22.62 -2.88
CA ASP A 211 -15.40 -22.64 -1.65
C ASP A 211 -14.29 -21.58 -1.62
N TYR A 212 -13.87 -21.10 -2.78
CA TYR A 212 -12.88 -20.03 -2.95
C TYR A 212 -13.49 -18.61 -2.95
N ALA A 213 -14.82 -18.53 -3.14
CA ALA A 213 -15.56 -17.27 -3.10
C ALA A 213 -15.85 -16.89 -1.64
N ILE A 214 -14.80 -16.53 -0.88
CA ILE A 214 -14.89 -16.21 0.55
C ILE A 214 -14.34 -14.81 0.83
N SER A 215 -15.05 -14.04 1.68
CA SER A 215 -14.56 -12.79 2.27
C SER A 215 -14.96 -12.75 3.74
N PHE A 216 -14.04 -12.40 4.61
CA PHE A 216 -14.21 -12.40 6.06
C PHE A 216 -13.20 -11.50 6.77
N ALA A 217 -13.39 -11.27 8.08
CA ALA A 217 -12.39 -10.62 8.92
C ALA A 217 -12.12 -11.44 10.18
N VAL A 218 -10.84 -11.55 10.55
CA VAL A 218 -10.38 -12.18 11.79
C VAL A 218 -9.23 -11.38 12.41
N PRO A 219 -8.98 -11.48 13.73
CA PRO A 219 -7.76 -10.94 14.34
C PRO A 219 -6.49 -11.48 13.67
N THR A 220 -5.46 -10.65 13.56
CA THR A 220 -4.21 -11.03 12.88
C THR A 220 -3.42 -12.11 13.62
N ASP A 221 -3.69 -12.30 14.91
CA ASP A 221 -3.11 -13.33 15.77
C ASP A 221 -4.03 -14.55 16.00
N SER A 222 -5.05 -14.74 15.15
CA SER A 222 -5.93 -15.90 15.22
C SER A 222 -5.14 -17.22 15.12
N GLU A 223 -5.59 -18.22 15.87
CA GLU A 223 -5.04 -19.57 15.80
C GLU A 223 -5.06 -20.11 14.35
N GLY A 224 -3.97 -20.72 13.91
CA GLY A 224 -3.80 -21.22 12.54
C GLY A 224 -3.17 -20.19 11.58
N ILE A 225 -2.97 -18.94 11.97
CA ILE A 225 -2.26 -17.94 11.14
C ILE A 225 -0.75 -18.02 11.40
N THR A 226 0.03 -18.20 10.32
CA THR A 226 1.49 -18.14 10.34
C THR A 226 1.99 -17.10 9.35
N LEU A 227 2.93 -16.27 9.79
CA LEU A 227 3.50 -15.17 9.02
C LEU A 227 4.97 -15.44 8.69
N ILE A 228 5.36 -15.23 7.43
CA ILE A 228 6.76 -15.26 7.00
C ILE A 228 7.12 -13.90 6.42
N TYR A 229 8.06 -13.21 7.09
CA TYR A 229 8.49 -11.87 6.72
C TYR A 229 9.26 -11.87 5.40
N GLY A 230 8.92 -10.95 4.50
CA GLY A 230 9.53 -10.84 3.18
C GLY A 230 11.01 -10.43 3.25
N ARG A 231 11.91 -11.23 2.65
CA ARG A 231 13.36 -10.98 2.69
C ARG A 231 13.74 -9.59 2.17
N GLN A 232 13.07 -9.12 1.13
CA GLN A 232 13.42 -7.85 0.48
C GLN A 232 13.06 -6.61 1.34
N SER A 233 12.13 -6.75 2.28
CA SER A 233 11.78 -5.70 3.24
C SER A 233 12.74 -5.62 4.42
N CYS A 234 13.70 -6.56 4.54
CA CYS A 234 14.65 -6.63 5.64
C CYS A 234 15.93 -5.87 5.31
N ASP A 235 16.14 -4.71 5.92
CA ASP A 235 17.42 -4.01 5.85
C ASP A 235 18.31 -4.43 7.02
N THR A 236 19.22 -5.38 6.78
CA THR A 236 20.14 -5.91 7.80
C THR A 236 21.24 -4.94 8.18
N ARG A 237 21.47 -3.86 7.42
CA ARG A 237 22.39 -2.78 7.82
C ARG A 237 21.97 -2.13 9.14
N LYS A 238 20.69 -2.21 9.51
CA LYS A 238 20.17 -1.75 10.82
C LYS A 238 20.72 -2.53 12.02
N LEU A 239 21.30 -3.71 11.78
CA LEU A 239 21.91 -4.58 12.79
C LEU A 239 23.42 -4.35 12.95
N GLU A 240 24.03 -3.51 12.11
CA GLU A 240 25.45 -3.18 12.17
C GLU A 240 25.74 -2.22 13.32
N GLU A 241 26.98 -2.19 13.80
CA GLU A 241 27.44 -1.30 14.87
C GLU A 241 27.27 0.18 14.50
N TYR A 242 27.60 0.52 13.25
CA TYR A 242 27.42 1.85 12.67
C TYR A 242 26.29 1.79 11.65
N ASN A 243 25.12 2.32 11.99
CA ASN A 243 23.90 2.19 11.20
C ASN A 243 23.11 3.49 11.04
N ASP A 244 23.79 4.64 11.10
CA ASP A 244 23.14 5.94 11.03
C ASP A 244 23.20 6.56 9.63
N ILE A 245 24.32 6.39 8.91
CA ILE A 245 24.51 6.88 7.53
C ILE A 245 24.02 5.82 6.52
N ASP A 246 24.47 4.59 6.64
CA ASP A 246 24.35 3.55 5.61
C ASP A 246 22.92 3.03 5.41
N VAL A 247 22.04 3.20 6.38
CA VAL A 247 20.66 2.74 6.28
C VAL A 247 19.79 3.62 5.35
N GLY A 248 20.16 4.89 5.12
CA GLY A 248 19.37 5.83 4.36
C GLY A 248 18.11 6.28 5.13
N ASN A 249 16.96 5.66 4.92
CA ASN A 249 15.76 5.92 5.72
C ASN A 249 15.75 5.05 6.98
N LYS A 250 16.34 5.58 8.07
CA LYS A 250 16.47 4.84 9.32
C LYS A 250 15.15 4.67 10.08
N VAL A 251 14.27 5.66 9.99
CA VAL A 251 13.09 5.80 10.86
C VAL A 251 11.87 5.09 10.28
N TYR A 252 11.70 5.12 8.98
CA TYR A 252 10.51 4.64 8.30
C TYR A 252 10.85 3.55 7.28
N GLY A 253 9.89 2.63 7.06
CA GLY A 253 10.02 1.56 6.09
C GLY A 253 8.65 0.96 5.77
N GLY A 254 8.63 0.01 4.84
CA GLY A 254 7.50 -0.84 4.55
C GLY A 254 7.84 -2.29 4.88
N HIS A 255 6.84 -3.17 4.81
CA HIS A 255 7.06 -4.61 4.83
C HIS A 255 6.01 -5.35 4.03
N GLU A 256 6.39 -6.56 3.62
CA GLU A 256 5.54 -7.53 2.96
C GLU A 256 5.69 -8.87 3.69
N VAL A 257 4.58 -9.57 3.91
CA VAL A 257 4.59 -10.91 4.49
C VAL A 257 3.81 -11.89 3.63
N LEU A 258 4.23 -13.17 3.67
CA LEU A 258 3.41 -14.30 3.27
C LEU A 258 2.58 -14.70 4.49
N VAL A 259 1.25 -14.78 4.32
CA VAL A 259 0.31 -15.17 5.36
C VAL A 259 -0.26 -16.53 5.02
N ILE A 260 -0.06 -17.49 5.91
CA ILE A 260 -0.56 -18.87 5.80
C ILE A 260 -1.73 -19.02 6.75
N PHE A 261 -2.83 -19.55 6.24
CA PHE A 261 -4.02 -19.92 6.99
C PHE A 261 -4.09 -21.45 7.02
N ASP A 262 -3.95 -22.04 8.20
CA ASP A 262 -4.04 -23.47 8.42
C ASP A 262 -5.24 -23.77 9.32
N ARG A 263 -6.38 -24.08 8.70
CA ARG A 263 -7.66 -24.34 9.38
C ARG A 263 -8.07 -23.22 10.35
N VAL A 264 -7.98 -21.98 9.89
CA VAL A 264 -8.39 -20.82 10.68
C VAL A 264 -9.92 -20.79 10.79
N PHE A 265 -10.47 -20.71 12.01
CA PHE A 265 -11.90 -20.62 12.24
C PHE A 265 -12.40 -19.19 12.00
N VAL A 266 -13.46 -19.05 11.21
CA VAL A 266 -14.15 -17.79 10.91
C VAL A 266 -15.60 -17.91 11.37
N PRO A 267 -16.03 -17.18 12.43
CA PRO A 267 -17.41 -17.19 12.88
C PRO A 267 -18.36 -16.59 11.85
N ASN A 268 -19.61 -17.03 11.86
CA ASN A 268 -20.63 -16.62 10.87
C ASN A 268 -20.85 -15.10 10.80
N ASP A 269 -20.75 -14.39 11.93
CA ASP A 269 -20.90 -12.92 12.02
C ASP A 269 -19.69 -12.13 11.50
N ARG A 270 -18.62 -12.82 11.12
CA ARG A 270 -17.40 -12.27 10.51
C ARG A 270 -17.28 -12.59 9.01
N ILE A 271 -18.30 -13.21 8.41
CA ILE A 271 -18.31 -13.58 6.98
C ILE A 271 -19.07 -12.51 6.19
N PHE A 272 -18.50 -12.13 5.03
CA PHE A 272 -18.97 -11.07 4.14
C PHE A 272 -19.21 -11.54 2.70
N LEU A 273 -18.78 -12.74 2.35
CA LEU A 273 -19.06 -13.51 1.13
C LEU A 273 -18.79 -14.98 1.44
N ASN A 274 -19.65 -15.91 0.98
CA ASN A 274 -19.44 -17.35 1.23
C ASN A 274 -20.12 -18.21 0.15
N GLY A 275 -19.56 -18.21 -1.05
CA GLY A 275 -20.01 -19.06 -2.15
C GLY A 275 -20.69 -18.32 -3.30
N GLU A 276 -21.01 -17.03 -3.16
CA GLU A 276 -21.66 -16.25 -4.23
C GLU A 276 -20.63 -15.81 -5.29
N VAL A 277 -20.16 -16.77 -6.11
CA VAL A 277 -19.06 -16.63 -7.09
C VAL A 277 -19.19 -15.42 -8.02
N LYS A 278 -20.41 -15.08 -8.43
CA LYS A 278 -20.69 -13.95 -9.32
C LYS A 278 -20.32 -12.58 -8.73
N PHE A 279 -20.20 -12.48 -7.40
CA PHE A 279 -19.84 -11.25 -6.70
C PHE A 279 -18.36 -11.12 -6.35
N ALA A 280 -17.58 -12.21 -6.43
CA ALA A 280 -16.14 -12.18 -6.17
C ALA A 280 -15.43 -11.12 -7.05
N GLY A 281 -15.74 -11.09 -8.35
CA GLY A 281 -15.19 -10.10 -9.28
C GLY A 281 -15.53 -8.66 -8.94
N MET A 282 -16.72 -8.38 -8.37
CA MET A 282 -17.13 -7.04 -7.95
C MET A 282 -16.30 -6.53 -6.77
N ILE A 283 -16.05 -7.38 -5.76
CA ILE A 283 -15.19 -7.04 -4.62
C ILE A 283 -13.78 -6.72 -5.12
N VAL A 284 -13.22 -7.57 -5.99
CA VAL A 284 -11.89 -7.38 -6.60
C VAL A 284 -11.80 -6.04 -7.34
N GLU A 285 -12.78 -5.72 -8.17
CA GLU A 285 -12.78 -4.50 -8.98
C GLU A 285 -12.86 -3.24 -8.12
N ARG A 286 -13.73 -3.23 -7.10
CA ARG A 286 -13.91 -2.09 -6.18
C ARG A 286 -12.66 -1.87 -5.34
N PHE A 287 -12.14 -2.92 -4.71
CA PHE A 287 -10.89 -2.83 -3.95
C PHE A 287 -9.75 -2.33 -4.82
N ALA A 288 -9.54 -2.96 -5.98
CA ALA A 288 -8.49 -2.54 -6.90
C ALA A 288 -8.67 -1.09 -7.37
N GLY A 289 -9.90 -0.64 -7.59
CA GLY A 289 -10.22 0.73 -7.96
C GLY A 289 -9.76 1.73 -6.90
N TYR A 290 -10.20 1.57 -5.65
CA TYR A 290 -9.78 2.41 -4.52
C TYR A 290 -8.27 2.38 -4.32
N HIS A 291 -7.63 1.21 -4.42
CA HIS A 291 -6.20 1.08 -4.21
C HIS A 291 -5.39 1.69 -5.36
N ARG A 292 -5.88 1.63 -6.60
CA ARG A 292 -5.28 2.32 -7.77
C ARG A 292 -5.34 3.83 -7.65
N GLN A 293 -6.42 4.38 -7.10
CA GLN A 293 -6.54 5.79 -6.73
C GLN A 293 -5.48 6.18 -5.69
N SER A 294 -5.29 5.36 -4.66
CA SER A 294 -4.32 5.59 -3.56
C SER A 294 -2.92 5.89 -4.05
N TYR A 295 -2.49 5.25 -5.14
CA TYR A 295 -1.17 5.49 -5.72
C TYR A 295 -0.98 6.92 -6.26
N GLY A 296 -2.05 7.60 -6.67
CA GLY A 296 -2.01 9.03 -7.04
C GLY A 296 -1.76 9.98 -5.87
N GLY A 297 -1.76 9.45 -4.63
CA GLY A 297 -1.34 10.17 -3.43
C GLY A 297 -0.03 9.63 -2.86
N CYS A 298 0.01 8.37 -2.42
CA CYS A 298 1.14 7.82 -1.68
C CYS A 298 2.46 7.82 -2.49
N LYS A 299 2.43 7.42 -3.77
CA LYS A 299 3.65 7.42 -4.60
C LYS A 299 4.11 8.83 -4.94
N VAL A 300 3.17 9.76 -5.04
CA VAL A 300 3.49 11.18 -5.25
C VAL A 300 4.21 11.77 -4.04
N GLY A 301 3.74 11.48 -2.82
CA GLY A 301 4.41 11.96 -1.60
C GLY A 301 5.84 11.40 -1.43
N VAL A 302 6.05 10.12 -1.74
CA VAL A 302 7.40 9.51 -1.77
C VAL A 302 8.24 10.15 -2.88
N GLY A 303 7.65 10.38 -4.06
CA GLY A 303 8.29 11.07 -5.18
C GLY A 303 8.76 12.49 -4.84
N ASP A 304 7.96 13.25 -4.08
CA ASP A 304 8.34 14.59 -3.60
C ASP A 304 9.65 14.56 -2.80
N VAL A 305 9.82 13.57 -1.90
CA VAL A 305 11.05 13.41 -1.12
C VAL A 305 12.23 13.03 -2.01
N LEU A 306 12.03 12.12 -2.96
CA LEU A 306 13.10 11.72 -3.89
C LEU A 306 13.54 12.86 -4.81
N ILE A 307 12.61 13.66 -5.31
CA ILE A 307 12.89 14.86 -6.12
C ILE A 307 13.68 15.88 -5.29
N GLY A 308 13.25 16.14 -4.03
CA GLY A 308 13.96 17.01 -3.11
C GLY A 308 15.38 16.53 -2.81
N ALA A 309 15.55 15.25 -2.52
CA ALA A 309 16.86 14.64 -2.29
C ALA A 309 17.78 14.77 -3.53
N THR A 310 17.21 14.59 -4.72
CA THR A 310 17.95 14.71 -5.98
C THR A 310 18.38 16.15 -6.26
N ALA A 311 17.52 17.11 -6.01
CA ALA A 311 17.83 18.54 -6.14
C ALA A 311 18.97 18.93 -5.18
N LEU A 312 18.87 18.51 -3.92
CA LEU A 312 19.90 18.74 -2.89
C LEU A 312 21.26 18.09 -3.25
N ALA A 313 21.22 16.88 -3.85
CA ALA A 313 22.44 16.23 -4.36
C ALA A 313 23.14 17.08 -5.44
N GLY A 314 22.37 17.70 -6.34
CA GLY A 314 22.89 18.65 -7.33
C GLY A 314 23.51 19.90 -6.70
N GLU A 315 22.93 20.43 -5.63
CA GLU A 315 23.49 21.56 -4.86
C GLU A 315 24.80 21.15 -4.18
N MET A 316 24.83 20.01 -3.49
CA MET A 316 26.02 19.49 -2.81
C MET A 316 27.17 19.15 -3.76
N ALA A 317 26.83 18.83 -5.01
CA ALA A 317 27.81 18.58 -6.08
C ALA A 317 28.24 19.87 -6.82
N GLY A 318 27.59 21.02 -6.56
CA GLY A 318 27.85 22.29 -7.28
C GLY A 318 27.28 22.35 -8.69
N SER A 319 26.42 21.39 -9.08
CA SER A 319 25.88 21.24 -10.43
C SER A 319 24.44 21.78 -10.60
N ALA A 320 23.81 22.30 -9.55
CA ALA A 320 22.39 22.71 -9.54
C ALA A 320 22.01 23.74 -10.63
N LYS A 321 22.99 24.56 -11.08
CA LYS A 321 22.76 25.57 -12.12
C LYS A 321 22.86 25.03 -13.55
N ALA A 322 23.38 23.82 -13.76
CA ALA A 322 23.55 23.23 -15.07
C ALA A 322 22.17 22.93 -15.72
N SER A 323 22.04 23.23 -17.03
CA SER A 323 20.75 23.08 -17.74
C SER A 323 20.21 21.65 -17.68
N HIS A 324 21.06 20.65 -17.91
CA HIS A 324 20.69 19.24 -17.87
C HIS A 324 20.21 18.77 -16.47
N VAL A 325 20.68 19.38 -15.38
CA VAL A 325 20.18 19.11 -14.02
C VAL A 325 18.80 19.69 -13.85
N LYS A 326 18.60 20.93 -14.27
CA LYS A 326 17.28 21.61 -14.23
C LYS A 326 16.23 20.87 -15.07
N ASP A 327 16.59 20.48 -16.29
CA ASP A 327 15.69 19.77 -17.20
C ASP A 327 15.22 18.43 -16.60
N LYS A 328 16.11 17.68 -15.95
CA LYS A 328 15.76 16.41 -15.27
C LYS A 328 14.86 16.65 -14.06
N LEU A 329 15.10 17.65 -13.24
CA LEU A 329 14.23 17.99 -12.11
C LEU A 329 12.84 18.46 -12.56
N ILE A 330 12.75 19.19 -13.68
CA ILE A 330 11.48 19.57 -14.30
C ILE A 330 10.72 18.32 -14.75
N GLU A 331 11.40 17.38 -15.43
CA GLU A 331 10.77 16.12 -15.87
C GLU A 331 10.30 15.27 -14.68
N MET A 332 11.12 15.11 -13.63
CA MET A 332 10.72 14.39 -12.42
C MET A 332 9.46 15.01 -11.79
N THR A 333 9.41 16.35 -11.69
CA THR A 333 8.26 17.08 -11.16
C THR A 333 7.03 16.90 -12.06
N HIS A 334 7.18 17.02 -13.38
CA HIS A 334 6.12 16.81 -14.36
C HIS A 334 5.47 15.42 -14.22
N LEU A 335 6.28 14.38 -14.15
CA LEU A 335 5.80 13.00 -13.99
C LEU A 335 5.08 12.81 -12.65
N ASN A 336 5.65 13.35 -11.57
CA ASN A 336 5.08 13.24 -10.22
C ASN A 336 3.73 13.96 -10.11
N GLU A 337 3.65 15.22 -10.57
CA GLU A 337 2.40 15.98 -10.53
C GLU A 337 1.34 15.41 -11.51
N THR A 338 1.74 14.77 -12.59
CA THR A 338 0.81 14.07 -13.49
C THR A 338 0.12 12.91 -12.75
N LEU A 339 0.84 12.15 -11.91
CA LEU A 339 0.22 11.11 -11.06
C LEU A 339 -0.78 11.72 -10.08
N TYR A 340 -0.43 12.85 -9.46
CA TYR A 340 -1.33 13.55 -8.54
C TYR A 340 -2.62 14.01 -9.25
N CYS A 341 -2.50 14.61 -10.43
CA CYS A 341 -3.63 15.01 -11.25
C CYS A 341 -4.56 13.82 -11.56
N CYS A 342 -4.00 12.65 -11.88
CA CYS A 342 -4.80 11.44 -12.11
C CYS A 342 -5.54 10.99 -10.85
N GLY A 343 -4.89 11.02 -9.68
CA GLY A 343 -5.50 10.68 -8.38
C GLY A 343 -6.66 11.61 -8.03
N ILE A 344 -6.49 12.91 -8.24
CA ILE A 344 -7.55 13.92 -8.03
C ILE A 344 -8.68 13.73 -9.06
N ALA A 345 -8.36 13.50 -10.33
CA ALA A 345 -9.37 13.33 -11.38
C ALA A 345 -10.29 12.14 -11.11
N CYS A 346 -9.74 10.95 -10.80
CA CYS A 346 -10.57 9.78 -10.51
C CYS A 346 -11.42 9.95 -9.24
N SER A 347 -10.96 10.75 -8.29
CA SER A 347 -11.70 11.10 -7.07
C SER A 347 -12.86 12.02 -7.35
N SER A 348 -12.63 13.11 -8.12
CA SER A 348 -13.63 14.13 -8.43
C SER A 348 -14.80 13.62 -9.28
N GLN A 349 -14.59 12.54 -10.05
CA GLN A 349 -15.60 11.87 -10.87
C GLN A 349 -16.24 10.67 -10.16
N GLY A 350 -16.00 10.50 -8.87
CA GLY A 350 -16.59 9.42 -8.08
C GLY A 350 -18.11 9.50 -8.02
N THR A 351 -18.76 8.35 -7.87
CA THR A 351 -20.20 8.22 -7.84
C THR A 351 -20.69 7.48 -6.60
N LYS A 352 -21.90 7.80 -6.16
CA LYS A 352 -22.53 7.15 -5.01
C LYS A 352 -22.94 5.72 -5.36
N THR A 353 -22.57 4.75 -4.52
CA THR A 353 -22.99 3.36 -4.63
C THR A 353 -24.40 3.16 -4.08
N LYS A 354 -25.01 1.99 -4.31
CA LYS A 354 -26.28 1.62 -3.71
C LYS A 354 -26.22 1.60 -2.17
N ALA A 355 -25.08 1.22 -1.59
CA ALA A 355 -24.86 1.23 -0.15
C ALA A 355 -24.71 2.63 0.46
N GLY A 356 -24.55 3.65 -0.38
CA GLY A 356 -24.47 5.04 0.06
C GLY A 356 -23.08 5.63 0.14
N ASN A 357 -22.02 4.83 0.18
CA ASN A 357 -20.65 5.33 0.07
C ASN A 357 -20.28 5.70 -1.38
N TYR A 358 -19.17 6.41 -1.58
CA TYR A 358 -18.72 6.85 -2.90
C TYR A 358 -17.60 5.96 -3.43
N LEU A 359 -17.76 5.51 -4.69
CA LEU A 359 -16.75 4.79 -5.47
C LEU A 359 -16.09 5.77 -6.44
N ILE A 360 -14.78 5.67 -6.58
CA ILE A 360 -13.99 6.44 -7.54
C ILE A 360 -14.39 6.12 -8.99
N ASP A 361 -14.06 7.00 -9.94
CA ASP A 361 -14.13 6.66 -11.36
C ASP A 361 -13.12 5.57 -11.70
N LEU A 362 -13.62 4.39 -12.09
CA LEU A 362 -12.81 3.20 -12.32
C LEU A 362 -11.90 3.35 -13.56
N LEU A 363 -12.35 4.02 -14.62
CA LEU A 363 -11.51 4.25 -15.80
C LEU A 363 -10.31 5.12 -15.47
N LEU A 364 -10.54 6.24 -14.80
CA LEU A 364 -9.48 7.18 -14.42
C LEU A 364 -8.54 6.59 -13.37
N ALA A 365 -9.04 5.77 -12.43
CA ALA A 365 -8.20 5.05 -11.47
C ALA A 365 -7.27 4.04 -12.17
N ASN A 366 -7.75 3.35 -13.22
CA ASN A 366 -6.93 2.48 -14.05
C ASN A 366 -5.88 3.26 -14.86
N VAL A 367 -6.23 4.44 -15.38
CA VAL A 367 -5.27 5.34 -16.05
C VAL A 367 -4.20 5.82 -15.07
N CYS A 368 -4.60 6.24 -13.86
CA CYS A 368 -3.69 6.61 -12.79
C CYS A 368 -2.67 5.47 -12.54
N LYS A 369 -3.16 4.27 -12.27
CA LYS A 369 -2.30 3.11 -12.01
C LYS A 369 -1.42 2.72 -13.21
N GLN A 370 -1.91 2.84 -14.44
CA GLN A 370 -1.11 2.57 -15.64
C GLN A 370 0.10 3.52 -15.73
N ASN A 371 -0.05 4.79 -15.34
CA ASN A 371 1.04 5.75 -15.26
C ASN A 371 1.99 5.42 -14.08
N VAL A 372 1.44 5.01 -12.94
CA VAL A 372 2.23 4.59 -11.77
C VAL A 372 3.15 3.40 -12.08
N THR A 373 2.80 2.51 -13.00
CA THR A 373 3.70 1.41 -13.43
C THR A 373 4.94 1.90 -14.19
N ARG A 374 5.04 3.18 -14.53
CA ARG A 374 6.07 3.75 -15.40
C ARG A 374 6.80 4.94 -14.78
N PHE A 375 6.06 5.93 -14.27
CA PHE A 375 6.63 7.22 -13.85
C PHE A 375 7.56 7.13 -12.63
N PRO A 376 7.27 6.36 -11.58
CA PRO A 376 8.21 6.17 -10.47
C PRO A 376 9.56 5.59 -10.91
N TYR A 377 9.56 4.68 -11.89
CA TYR A 377 10.80 4.13 -12.44
C TYR A 377 11.62 5.17 -13.20
N GLU A 378 10.96 6.05 -13.97
CA GLU A 378 11.66 7.12 -14.66
C GLU A 378 12.18 8.20 -13.69
N ILE A 379 11.39 8.54 -12.67
CA ILE A 379 11.83 9.46 -11.59
C ILE A 379 13.05 8.86 -10.87
N ALA A 380 13.03 7.58 -10.52
CA ALA A 380 14.16 6.90 -9.89
C ALA A 380 15.40 6.85 -10.80
N ARG A 381 15.22 6.58 -12.09
CA ARG A 381 16.32 6.60 -13.08
C ARG A 381 16.99 7.98 -13.17
N LEU A 382 16.18 9.05 -13.20
CA LEU A 382 16.70 10.42 -13.23
C LEU A 382 17.39 10.79 -11.91
N ALA A 383 16.90 10.32 -10.77
CA ALA A 383 17.55 10.50 -9.47
C ALA A 383 18.92 9.81 -9.41
N GLN A 384 19.01 8.58 -9.88
CA GLN A 384 20.29 7.83 -9.97
C GLN A 384 21.29 8.52 -10.89
N ASP A 385 20.84 9.02 -12.05
CA ASP A 385 21.67 9.74 -13.00
C ASP A 385 22.27 11.02 -12.37
N LEU A 386 21.47 11.80 -11.63
CA LEU A 386 21.94 13.01 -10.96
C LEU A 386 22.80 12.72 -9.70
N ALA A 387 22.51 11.65 -8.98
CA ALA A 387 23.33 11.21 -7.84
C ALA A 387 24.71 10.69 -8.28
N GLY A 388 24.77 10.10 -9.47
CA GLY A 388 25.99 9.58 -10.08
C GLY A 388 26.51 8.30 -9.44
N GLY A 389 27.63 7.77 -9.96
CA GLY A 389 28.20 6.48 -9.52
C GLY A 389 28.64 6.46 -8.06
N LEU A 390 28.91 7.60 -7.45
CA LEU A 390 29.29 7.69 -6.05
C LEU A 390 28.19 7.17 -5.10
N MET A 391 26.93 7.24 -5.48
CA MET A 391 25.82 6.68 -4.73
C MET A 391 26.02 5.19 -4.39
N VAL A 392 26.60 4.41 -5.30
CA VAL A 392 26.84 2.95 -5.12
C VAL A 392 28.26 2.61 -4.71
N THR A 393 29.22 3.53 -4.89
CA THR A 393 30.64 3.26 -4.63
C THR A 393 31.20 3.92 -3.37
N GLN A 394 30.38 4.72 -2.67
CA GLN A 394 30.84 5.31 -1.41
C GLN A 394 31.08 4.22 -0.36
N PRO A 395 32.13 4.37 0.48
CA PRO A 395 32.48 3.41 1.53
C PRO A 395 31.37 3.33 2.60
N SER A 396 31.47 2.30 3.45
CA SER A 396 30.56 2.11 4.57
C SER A 396 30.71 3.19 5.64
N GLU A 397 29.71 3.30 6.50
CA GLU A 397 29.81 4.15 7.69
C GLU A 397 30.97 3.69 8.60
N ALA A 398 31.21 2.37 8.73
CA ALA A 398 32.31 1.84 9.48
C ALA A 398 33.70 2.34 8.96
N ASP A 399 33.86 2.41 7.63
CA ASP A 399 35.07 2.99 7.01
C ASP A 399 35.18 4.50 7.33
N TYR A 400 34.06 5.22 7.27
CA TYR A 400 34.04 6.65 7.62
C TYR A 400 34.34 6.90 9.11
N ARG A 401 33.97 5.99 10.01
CA ARG A 401 34.30 6.08 11.44
C ARG A 401 35.72 5.63 11.76
N ASN A 402 36.39 4.94 10.85
CA ASN A 402 37.79 4.54 11.02
C ASN A 402 38.70 5.77 10.98
N PRO A 403 39.53 6.05 12.04
CA PRO A 403 40.37 7.24 12.10
C PRO A 403 41.47 7.29 11.03
N GLU A 404 41.90 6.15 10.50
CA GLU A 404 42.92 6.08 9.43
C GLU A 404 42.33 6.41 8.06
N LEU A 405 41.04 6.02 7.82
CA LEU A 405 40.36 6.20 6.54
C LEU A 405 39.62 7.53 6.44
N LYS A 406 39.08 8.01 7.56
CA LYS A 406 38.26 9.21 7.61
C LYS A 406 38.87 10.42 6.90
N PRO A 407 40.16 10.77 7.07
CA PRO A 407 40.72 11.92 6.38
C PRO A 407 40.71 11.80 4.86
N TYR A 408 40.90 10.57 4.34
CA TYR A 408 40.80 10.31 2.90
C TYR A 408 39.35 10.43 2.40
N ILE A 409 38.40 9.85 3.13
CA ILE A 409 36.96 9.89 2.76
C ILE A 409 36.49 11.34 2.78
N GLU A 410 36.75 12.11 3.83
CA GLU A 410 36.39 13.51 3.92
C GLU A 410 37.00 14.35 2.79
N LYS A 411 38.21 14.04 2.37
CA LYS A 411 38.90 14.72 1.27
C LYS A 411 38.30 14.37 -0.10
N TYR A 412 38.15 13.09 -0.40
CA TYR A 412 37.85 12.65 -1.76
C TYR A 412 36.37 12.49 -2.08
N LEU A 413 35.51 12.34 -1.06
CA LEU A 413 34.07 12.35 -1.24
C LEU A 413 33.42 13.72 -1.03
N LYS A 414 34.24 14.75 -0.75
CA LYS A 414 33.74 16.10 -0.56
C LYS A 414 33.14 16.66 -1.85
N GLY A 415 31.98 17.31 -1.73
CA GLY A 415 31.36 18.12 -2.78
C GLY A 415 31.79 19.58 -2.68
N VAL A 416 30.82 20.50 -2.64
CA VAL A 416 31.07 21.93 -2.39
C VAL A 416 31.67 22.14 -1.00
N ALA A 417 32.57 23.11 -0.86
CA ALA A 417 33.37 23.29 0.36
C ALA A 417 32.52 23.54 1.63
N SER A 418 31.34 24.15 1.49
CA SER A 418 30.45 24.49 2.59
C SER A 418 29.64 23.32 3.16
N VAL A 419 29.63 22.15 2.50
CA VAL A 419 28.83 20.99 2.91
C VAL A 419 29.74 19.94 3.55
N PRO A 420 29.42 19.45 4.76
CA PRO A 420 30.12 18.32 5.36
C PRO A 420 30.06 17.07 4.48
N THR A 421 31.13 16.30 4.41
CA THR A 421 31.16 15.03 3.64
C THR A 421 30.14 14.04 4.18
N GLU A 422 29.96 13.98 5.51
CA GLU A 422 28.96 13.12 6.15
C GLU A 422 27.54 13.40 5.64
N ASP A 423 27.13 14.67 5.52
CA ASP A 423 25.81 15.04 5.03
C ASP A 423 25.59 14.60 3.57
N ARG A 424 26.64 14.71 2.76
CA ARG A 424 26.63 14.22 1.38
C ARG A 424 26.47 12.69 1.33
N MET A 425 27.19 11.96 2.17
CA MET A 425 27.07 10.51 2.28
C MET A 425 25.66 10.09 2.69
N ARG A 426 25.08 10.73 3.72
CA ARG A 426 23.70 10.49 4.17
C ARG A 426 22.69 10.68 3.04
N LEU A 427 22.82 11.77 2.28
CA LEU A 427 21.91 12.08 1.19
C LEU A 427 21.99 11.05 0.06
N LEU A 428 23.20 10.66 -0.33
CA LEU A 428 23.41 9.65 -1.38
C LEU A 428 22.88 8.28 -0.95
N ARG A 429 23.02 7.91 0.34
CA ARG A 429 22.39 6.70 0.89
C ARG A 429 20.88 6.76 0.93
N LEU A 430 20.28 7.94 1.17
CA LEU A 430 18.84 8.09 1.06
C LEU A 430 18.35 7.84 -0.37
N ILE A 431 19.02 8.41 -1.37
CA ILE A 431 18.67 8.19 -2.79
C ILE A 431 18.88 6.71 -3.15
N GLU A 432 19.96 6.09 -2.74
CA GLU A 432 20.22 4.65 -2.93
C GLU A 432 19.10 3.81 -2.32
N ASN A 433 18.76 4.05 -1.05
CA ASN A 433 17.72 3.33 -0.34
C ASN A 433 16.35 3.45 -1.04
N MET A 434 15.99 4.64 -1.53
CA MET A 434 14.71 4.91 -2.20
C MET A 434 14.64 4.38 -3.64
N THR A 435 15.78 4.15 -4.31
CA THR A 435 15.79 3.78 -5.74
C THR A 435 16.28 2.36 -6.01
N MET A 436 16.98 1.72 -5.07
CA MET A 436 17.51 0.35 -5.23
C MET A 436 17.63 -0.43 -3.90
N GLY A 437 17.48 0.23 -2.76
CA GLY A 437 17.48 -0.39 -1.43
C GLY A 437 16.08 -0.88 -0.99
N THR A 438 15.89 -1.07 0.32
CA THR A 438 14.64 -1.60 0.87
C THR A 438 13.44 -0.67 0.71
N ALA A 439 13.62 0.66 0.74
CA ALA A 439 12.54 1.60 0.48
C ALA A 439 12.07 1.59 -0.98
N ALA A 440 12.93 1.17 -1.91
CA ALA A 440 12.56 1.00 -3.32
C ALA A 440 11.47 -0.06 -3.52
N VAL A 441 11.34 -1.06 -2.63
CA VAL A 441 10.30 -2.10 -2.72
C VAL A 441 8.92 -1.47 -2.82
N GLY A 442 8.60 -0.56 -1.90
CA GLY A 442 7.33 0.16 -1.90
C GLY A 442 7.20 1.19 -3.01
N TYR A 443 8.31 1.78 -3.50
CA TYR A 443 8.24 2.82 -4.51
C TYR A 443 8.23 2.27 -5.95
N LEU A 444 8.96 1.20 -6.25
CA LEU A 444 9.13 0.66 -7.61
C LEU A 444 8.38 -0.67 -7.84
N PRO A 445 8.75 -1.84 -7.28
CA PRO A 445 8.03 -3.10 -7.53
C PRO A 445 6.55 -3.05 -7.15
N GLU A 446 6.20 -2.41 -6.04
CA GLU A 446 4.80 -2.23 -5.63
C GLU A 446 4.04 -1.32 -6.61
N SER A 447 4.68 -0.28 -7.14
CA SER A 447 4.13 0.55 -8.22
C SER A 447 3.85 -0.26 -9.48
N MET A 448 4.63 -1.29 -9.76
CA MET A 448 4.42 -2.18 -10.90
C MET A 448 3.28 -3.18 -10.64
N HIS A 449 3.29 -3.87 -9.50
CA HIS A 449 2.45 -5.06 -9.27
C HIS A 449 1.31 -4.86 -8.26
N GLY A 450 1.41 -3.92 -7.32
CA GLY A 450 0.36 -3.66 -6.34
C GLY A 450 -0.95 -3.25 -7.04
N ALA A 451 -2.09 -3.70 -6.53
CA ALA A 451 -3.42 -3.56 -7.16
C ALA A 451 -3.50 -4.11 -8.60
N GLY A 452 -2.71 -5.13 -8.90
CA GLY A 452 -2.70 -5.83 -10.18
C GLY A 452 -1.60 -5.39 -11.15
N SER A 453 -1.28 -6.26 -12.11
CA SER A 453 -0.24 -6.04 -13.11
C SER A 453 -0.63 -4.96 -14.15
N PRO A 454 0.33 -4.41 -14.92
CA PRO A 454 0.04 -3.47 -16.01
C PRO A 454 -1.00 -3.98 -17.00
N GLN A 455 -1.04 -5.28 -17.26
CA GLN A 455 -2.02 -5.89 -18.15
C GLN A 455 -3.45 -5.83 -17.58
N ALA A 456 -3.59 -5.93 -16.24
CA ALA A 456 -4.91 -5.81 -15.60
C ALA A 456 -5.51 -4.40 -15.82
N GLN A 457 -4.71 -3.34 -15.69
CA GLN A 457 -5.18 -1.98 -15.98
C GLN A 457 -5.56 -1.80 -17.45
N ARG A 458 -4.76 -2.34 -18.40
CA ARG A 458 -5.05 -2.25 -19.84
C ARG A 458 -6.39 -2.92 -20.19
N ILE A 459 -6.67 -4.09 -19.61
CA ILE A 459 -7.94 -4.79 -19.81
C ILE A 459 -9.11 -3.93 -19.31
N MET A 460 -8.98 -3.33 -18.14
CA MET A 460 -10.02 -2.47 -17.56
C MET A 460 -10.21 -1.19 -18.35
N ILE A 461 -9.13 -0.53 -18.76
CA ILE A 461 -9.19 0.66 -19.64
C ILE A 461 -9.93 0.30 -20.95
N ALA A 462 -9.59 -0.83 -21.58
CA ALA A 462 -10.27 -1.26 -22.80
C ALA A 462 -11.78 -1.49 -22.59
N ARG A 463 -12.18 -2.11 -21.48
CA ARG A 463 -13.60 -2.35 -21.16
C ARG A 463 -14.38 -1.06 -20.90
N GLN A 464 -13.74 -0.07 -20.25
CA GLN A 464 -14.41 1.13 -19.75
C GLN A 464 -14.27 2.33 -20.69
N SER A 465 -13.43 2.27 -21.73
CA SER A 465 -13.08 3.40 -22.61
C SER A 465 -14.20 3.85 -23.54
N ASN A 466 -15.31 3.10 -23.66
CA ASN A 466 -16.44 3.36 -24.56
C ASN A 466 -16.01 3.72 -26.00
N LEU A 467 -15.28 2.80 -26.66
CA LEU A 467 -14.78 3.02 -28.02
C LEU A 467 -15.88 3.20 -29.03
N GLU A 468 -17.05 2.57 -28.85
CA GLU A 468 -18.18 2.70 -29.78
C GLU A 468 -18.68 4.15 -29.81
N MET A 469 -18.87 4.78 -28.65
CA MET A 469 -19.22 6.20 -28.58
C MET A 469 -18.20 7.08 -29.31
N LYS A 470 -16.90 6.79 -29.16
CA LYS A 470 -15.83 7.56 -29.81
C LYS A 470 -15.86 7.38 -31.33
N LYS A 471 -16.16 6.16 -31.81
CA LYS A 471 -16.35 5.89 -33.25
C LYS A 471 -17.54 6.68 -33.80
N GLU A 472 -18.67 6.72 -33.08
CA GLU A 472 -19.83 7.50 -33.50
C GLU A 472 -19.53 9.00 -33.58
N LEU A 473 -18.75 9.54 -32.62
CA LEU A 473 -18.28 10.93 -32.72
C LEU A 473 -17.44 11.15 -33.98
N ALA A 474 -16.51 10.25 -34.30
CA ALA A 474 -15.68 10.35 -35.46
C ALA A 474 -16.50 10.25 -36.79
N LYS A 475 -17.43 9.29 -36.87
CA LYS A 475 -18.36 9.17 -37.99
C LYS A 475 -19.15 10.44 -38.21
N LYS A 476 -19.72 11.01 -37.15
CA LYS A 476 -20.48 12.25 -37.21
C LYS A 476 -19.67 13.41 -37.78
N ILE A 477 -18.42 13.58 -37.33
CA ILE A 477 -17.53 14.65 -37.82
C ILE A 477 -17.08 14.41 -39.24
N ALA A 478 -16.75 13.15 -39.60
CA ALA A 478 -16.31 12.73 -40.95
C ALA A 478 -17.48 12.59 -41.92
N ARG A 479 -18.75 12.73 -41.47
CA ARG A 479 -19.97 12.54 -42.26
C ARG A 479 -20.06 11.13 -42.88
N ILE A 480 -19.62 10.10 -42.17
CA ILE A 480 -19.75 8.69 -42.53
C ILE A 480 -21.08 8.17 -41.98
N GLN A 481 -21.84 7.44 -42.81
CA GLN A 481 -23.10 6.79 -42.41
C GLN A 481 -22.85 5.49 -41.65
#